data_27d27a44e4b3ab05887ff041dea9fb2d
#
_entry.id   27d27a44e4b3ab05887ff041dea9fb2d
#
_cell.length_a   1.000
_cell.length_b   1.000
_cell.length_c   1.000
_cell.angle_alpha   90.00
_cell.angle_beta   90.00
_cell.angle_gamma   90.00
#
_symmetry.space_group_name_H-M   'P 1'
#
loop_
_entity.id
_entity.type
_entity.pdbx_description
1 polymer ?
#
loop_
_entity_poly.entity_id
_entity_poly.type
_entity_poly.pdbx_seq_one_letter_code
_entity_poly.pdbx_strand_id
1 'polypeptide(L)'
;MPSTYNNLGIQLMATGENAGTWGTKTNTNLDLIAETWGYISIDVAAADVTLAMTDGAAANGRNFILELTGTLAANRTLNIPATAGTGPVNIEKAFLVLDKTNRSGSNFTLTFKVTSATGVIIPPNSNIFCYHNGTDILTSGMVSTRGSSATLATQAQYTFPSADGSADQALITDGSGSLSFGSAGISTGKAIAI
;
A
#
# COMPACT_ATOMS: atom_id res chain seq x y z
N MET A 1 -30.11 6.91 -24.59
CA MET A 1 -29.46 7.46 -23.38
C MET A 1 -27.98 7.59 -23.67
N PRO A 2 -27.30 8.65 -23.24
CA PRO A 2 -25.87 8.77 -23.46
C PRO A 2 -25.11 7.69 -22.69
N SER A 3 -23.93 7.30 -23.21
CA SER A 3 -23.01 6.41 -22.52
C SER A 3 -22.61 7.00 -21.17
N THR A 4 -22.41 6.14 -20.18
CA THR A 4 -21.97 6.48 -18.83
C THR A 4 -20.65 5.76 -18.51
N TYR A 5 -20.08 6.03 -17.35
CA TYR A 5 -18.89 5.33 -16.87
C TYR A 5 -19.20 4.61 -15.58
N ASN A 6 -18.58 3.44 -15.37
CA ASN A 6 -18.64 2.72 -14.10
C ASN A 6 -17.57 3.24 -13.14
N ASN A 7 -17.53 2.69 -11.93
CA ASN A 7 -16.57 3.07 -10.87
C ASN A 7 -15.08 2.89 -11.24
N LEU A 8 -14.78 2.11 -12.28
CA LEU A 8 -13.43 1.98 -12.82
C LEU A 8 -13.16 2.95 -13.97
N GLY A 9 -14.09 3.87 -14.29
CA GLY A 9 -13.98 4.78 -15.41
C GLY A 9 -14.02 4.09 -16.78
N ILE A 10 -14.65 2.92 -16.85
CA ILE A 10 -14.85 2.16 -18.09
C ILE A 10 -16.17 2.58 -18.69
N GLN A 11 -16.19 2.90 -19.97
CA GLN A 11 -17.38 3.36 -20.65
C GLN A 11 -18.43 2.24 -20.79
N LEU A 12 -19.61 2.47 -20.26
CA LEU A 12 -20.81 1.67 -20.48
C LEU A 12 -21.52 2.22 -21.72
N MET A 13 -21.34 1.54 -22.85
CA MET A 13 -21.89 1.98 -24.12
C MET A 13 -23.40 1.78 -24.15
N ALA A 14 -24.15 2.85 -24.45
CA ALA A 14 -25.59 2.74 -24.66
C ALA A 14 -25.92 2.13 -26.04
N THR A 15 -27.03 1.45 -26.10
CA THR A 15 -27.50 0.85 -27.36
C THR A 15 -27.74 1.92 -28.42
N GLY A 16 -27.13 1.73 -29.59
CA GLY A 16 -27.23 2.65 -30.74
C GLY A 16 -26.22 3.78 -30.72
N GLU A 17 -25.43 3.94 -29.65
CA GLU A 17 -24.30 4.86 -29.63
C GLU A 17 -23.02 4.22 -30.21
N ASN A 18 -22.05 5.08 -30.50
CA ASN A 18 -20.75 4.67 -31.03
C ASN A 18 -20.79 3.93 -32.38
N ALA A 19 -21.80 4.18 -33.21
CA ALA A 19 -21.85 3.64 -34.56
C ALA A 19 -20.54 4.01 -35.32
N GLY A 20 -19.84 3.01 -35.84
CA GLY A 20 -18.54 3.15 -36.49
C GLY A 20 -17.35 3.32 -35.56
N THR A 21 -17.52 3.50 -34.26
CA THR A 21 -16.45 3.69 -33.27
C THR A 21 -16.48 2.67 -32.12
N TRP A 22 -17.48 1.79 -32.07
CA TRP A 22 -17.63 0.82 -30.99
C TRP A 22 -16.40 -0.06 -30.76
N GLY A 23 -15.72 -0.48 -31.85
CA GLY A 23 -14.49 -1.27 -31.75
C GLY A 23 -13.36 -0.51 -31.03
N THR A 24 -13.18 0.77 -31.38
CA THR A 24 -12.21 1.64 -30.67
C THR A 24 -12.57 1.79 -29.20
N LYS A 25 -13.84 2.00 -28.87
CA LYS A 25 -14.31 2.13 -27.48
C LYS A 25 -14.12 0.83 -26.68
N THR A 26 -14.40 -0.31 -27.33
CA THR A 26 -14.19 -1.63 -26.73
C THR A 26 -12.70 -1.85 -26.43
N ASN A 27 -11.80 -1.55 -27.38
CA ASN A 27 -10.38 -1.69 -27.17
C ASN A 27 -9.87 -0.76 -26.04
N THR A 28 -10.30 0.50 -26.04
CA THR A 28 -9.99 1.41 -24.93
C THR A 28 -10.42 0.82 -23.59
N ASN A 29 -11.62 0.27 -23.49
CA ASN A 29 -12.11 -0.35 -22.26
C ASN A 29 -11.25 -1.55 -21.84
N LEU A 30 -10.82 -2.38 -22.78
CA LEU A 30 -9.92 -3.51 -22.51
C LEU A 30 -8.55 -3.05 -22.02
N ASP A 31 -8.01 -1.99 -22.62
CA ASP A 31 -6.74 -1.37 -22.19
C ASP A 31 -6.86 -0.83 -20.76
N LEU A 32 -7.98 -0.19 -20.40
CA LEU A 32 -8.23 0.29 -19.05
C LEU A 32 -8.37 -0.85 -18.03
N ILE A 33 -8.96 -1.98 -18.41
CA ILE A 33 -9.01 -3.18 -17.58
C ILE A 33 -7.59 -3.74 -17.37
N ALA A 34 -6.78 -3.80 -18.43
CA ALA A 34 -5.39 -4.25 -18.33
C ALA A 34 -4.57 -3.33 -17.43
N GLU A 35 -4.72 -2.00 -17.57
CA GLU A 35 -4.06 -1.00 -16.71
C GLU A 35 -4.41 -1.20 -15.22
N THR A 36 -5.63 -1.65 -14.91
CA THR A 36 -6.07 -1.89 -13.52
C THR A 36 -5.22 -2.94 -12.80
N TRP A 37 -4.57 -3.84 -13.52
CA TRP A 37 -3.63 -4.84 -12.99
C TRP A 37 -2.17 -4.44 -13.21
N GLY A 38 -1.95 -3.24 -13.73
CA GLY A 38 -0.64 -2.72 -14.10
C GLY A 38 0.22 -2.30 -12.91
N TYR A 39 1.44 -1.90 -13.27
CA TYR A 39 2.48 -1.37 -12.40
C TYR A 39 2.87 0.02 -12.87
N ILE A 40 3.13 0.91 -11.92
CA ILE A 40 3.71 2.23 -12.19
C ILE A 40 4.71 2.60 -11.10
N SER A 41 5.81 3.27 -11.51
CA SER A 41 6.76 3.91 -10.60
C SER A 41 6.45 5.40 -10.52
N ILE A 42 6.40 5.93 -9.30
CA ILE A 42 6.02 7.31 -8.99
C ILE A 42 7.11 7.93 -8.14
N ASP A 43 7.73 8.98 -8.63
CA ASP A 43 8.66 9.79 -7.84
C ASP A 43 7.88 10.76 -6.95
N VAL A 44 8.08 10.63 -5.63
CA VAL A 44 7.45 11.46 -4.59
C VAL A 44 8.45 12.38 -3.88
N ALA A 45 9.67 12.54 -4.41
CA ALA A 45 10.73 13.32 -3.76
C ALA A 45 10.43 14.81 -3.70
N ALA A 46 10.07 15.40 -4.83
CA ALA A 46 10.01 16.85 -4.98
C ALA A 46 8.74 17.49 -4.41
N ALA A 47 7.59 16.82 -4.53
CA ALA A 47 6.28 17.35 -4.13
C ALA A 47 5.30 16.23 -3.78
N ASP A 48 4.19 16.62 -3.19
CA ASP A 48 3.01 15.77 -3.07
C ASP A 48 2.50 15.38 -4.46
N VAL A 49 2.11 14.12 -4.63
CA VAL A 49 1.62 13.60 -5.91
C VAL A 49 0.13 13.33 -5.81
N THR A 50 -0.62 13.80 -6.81
CA THR A 50 -2.03 13.45 -6.97
C THR A 50 -2.16 12.45 -8.13
N LEU A 51 -2.74 11.30 -7.83
CA LEU A 51 -3.04 10.28 -8.82
C LEU A 51 -4.21 10.72 -9.69
N ALA A 52 -4.02 10.68 -11.00
CA ALA A 52 -5.12 10.93 -11.92
C ALA A 52 -6.02 9.68 -12.02
N MET A 53 -7.33 9.91 -12.11
CA MET A 53 -8.36 8.91 -12.29
C MET A 53 -9.31 9.44 -13.38
N THR A 54 -9.00 9.21 -14.64
CA THR A 54 -9.74 9.81 -15.78
C THR A 54 -10.69 8.80 -16.38
N ASP A 55 -11.96 9.19 -16.56
CA ASP A 55 -12.96 8.38 -17.25
C ASP A 55 -12.57 8.16 -18.71
N GLY A 56 -12.63 6.90 -19.15
CA GLY A 56 -12.39 6.53 -20.54
C GLY A 56 -10.97 6.78 -21.05
N ALA A 57 -10.00 7.07 -20.19
CA ALA A 57 -8.61 7.30 -20.56
C ALA A 57 -7.64 6.67 -19.54
N ALA A 58 -6.42 6.35 -19.98
CA ALA A 58 -5.34 5.89 -19.12
C ALA A 58 -5.03 6.91 -18.01
N ALA A 59 -4.72 6.41 -16.80
CA ALA A 59 -4.47 7.27 -15.66
C ALA A 59 -3.59 6.56 -14.62
N ASN A 60 -2.59 7.26 -14.07
CA ASN A 60 -1.60 6.68 -13.17
C ASN A 60 -2.19 6.05 -11.90
N GLY A 61 -3.31 6.56 -11.40
CA GLY A 61 -4.01 6.01 -10.25
C GLY A 61 -4.79 4.71 -10.52
N ARG A 62 -4.88 4.31 -11.79
CA ARG A 62 -5.59 3.08 -12.16
C ARG A 62 -4.76 1.82 -11.89
N ASN A 63 -3.45 1.94 -11.87
CA ASN A 63 -2.54 0.81 -11.68
C ASN A 63 -2.73 0.14 -10.31
N PHE A 64 -2.58 -1.19 -10.28
CA PHE A 64 -2.66 -1.97 -9.04
C PHE A 64 -1.41 -1.82 -8.19
N ILE A 65 -0.23 -1.86 -8.83
CA ILE A 65 1.06 -1.78 -8.14
C ILE A 65 1.60 -0.35 -8.29
N LEU A 66 1.77 0.31 -7.16
CA LEU A 66 2.33 1.66 -7.05
C LEU A 66 3.71 1.55 -6.39
N GLU A 67 4.79 1.69 -7.15
CA GLU A 67 6.13 1.79 -6.60
C GLU A 67 6.49 3.25 -6.34
N LEU A 68 6.71 3.60 -5.08
CA LEU A 68 7.05 4.96 -4.66
C LEU A 68 8.56 5.10 -4.55
N THR A 69 9.13 6.07 -5.26
CA THR A 69 10.57 6.28 -5.36
C THR A 69 10.97 7.71 -5.00
N GLY A 70 12.27 7.94 -4.88
CA GLY A 70 12.86 9.25 -4.64
C GLY A 70 13.39 9.42 -3.21
N THR A 71 14.16 10.49 -2.99
CA THR A 71 14.69 10.84 -1.66
C THR A 71 13.83 11.94 -1.05
N LEU A 72 13.18 11.63 0.07
CA LEU A 72 12.29 12.59 0.74
C LEU A 72 13.12 13.65 1.49
N ALA A 73 12.79 14.92 1.25
CA ALA A 73 13.29 16.08 1.98
C ALA A 73 12.26 16.71 2.92
N ALA A 74 11.02 16.18 2.92
CA ALA A 74 9.91 16.60 3.77
C ALA A 74 8.88 15.46 3.85
N ASN A 75 7.87 15.64 4.73
CA ASN A 75 6.68 14.79 4.68
C ASN A 75 6.01 14.90 3.32
N ARG A 76 5.52 13.77 2.78
CA ARG A 76 4.87 13.70 1.47
C ARG A 76 3.53 13.00 1.54
N THR A 77 2.68 13.36 0.60
CA THR A 77 1.39 12.68 0.40
C THR A 77 1.26 12.18 -1.03
N LEU A 78 0.72 10.96 -1.15
CA LEU A 78 0.18 10.43 -2.38
C LEU A 78 -1.34 10.56 -2.28
N ASN A 79 -1.96 11.33 -3.16
CA ASN A 79 -3.37 11.68 -3.04
C ASN A 79 -4.20 11.02 -4.14
N ILE A 80 -5.41 10.60 -3.78
CA ILE A 80 -6.52 10.38 -4.72
C ILE A 80 -7.43 11.61 -4.62
N PRO A 81 -7.88 12.22 -5.75
CA PRO A 81 -8.78 13.35 -5.71
C PRO A 81 -10.10 13.06 -4.99
N ALA A 82 -10.56 13.98 -4.14
CA ALA A 82 -11.82 13.83 -3.40
C ALA A 82 -13.05 14.30 -4.18
N THR A 83 -12.88 15.04 -5.28
CA THR A 83 -13.97 15.70 -6.00
C THR A 83 -14.01 15.38 -7.48
N ALA A 84 -15.23 15.24 -7.99
CA ALA A 84 -15.52 15.10 -9.42
C ALA A 84 -15.01 16.33 -10.19
N GLY A 85 -14.22 16.10 -11.19
CA GLY A 85 -13.65 17.11 -12.09
C GLY A 85 -12.51 16.57 -12.91
N THR A 86 -11.87 15.53 -12.43
CA THR A 86 -10.73 14.89 -13.08
C THR A 86 -10.87 13.37 -13.20
N GLY A 87 -12.06 12.83 -13.06
CA GLY A 87 -12.33 11.39 -13.16
C GLY A 87 -13.20 10.84 -12.02
N PRO A 88 -13.50 9.55 -12.01
CA PRO A 88 -14.36 8.96 -11.01
C PRO A 88 -13.74 9.06 -9.63
N VAL A 89 -14.37 9.84 -8.78
CA VAL A 89 -13.98 10.07 -7.38
C VAL A 89 -14.19 8.87 -6.48
N ASN A 90 -14.81 7.81 -6.97
CA ASN A 90 -15.22 6.64 -6.19
C ASN A 90 -14.69 5.34 -6.79
N ILE A 91 -13.43 5.31 -7.23
CA ILE A 91 -12.83 4.03 -7.63
C ILE A 91 -12.55 3.21 -6.38
N GLU A 92 -13.49 2.38 -6.00
CA GLU A 92 -13.29 1.36 -4.99
C GLU A 92 -12.37 0.27 -5.56
N LYS A 93 -11.12 0.26 -5.13
CA LYS A 93 -10.15 -0.72 -5.59
C LYS A 93 -9.02 -0.94 -4.58
N ALA A 94 -8.33 -2.06 -4.77
CA ALA A 94 -7.13 -2.37 -4.02
C ALA A 94 -5.86 -1.84 -4.71
N PHE A 95 -4.82 -1.61 -3.90
CA PHE A 95 -3.48 -1.21 -4.30
C PHE A 95 -2.44 -2.02 -3.53
N LEU A 96 -1.40 -2.43 -4.22
CA LEU A 96 -0.15 -2.87 -3.61
C LEU A 96 0.84 -1.71 -3.69
N VAL A 97 1.17 -1.09 -2.57
CA VAL A 97 2.11 0.02 -2.52
C VAL A 97 3.47 -0.51 -2.10
N LEU A 98 4.48 -0.24 -2.92
CA LEU A 98 5.88 -0.62 -2.70
C LEU A 98 6.67 0.64 -2.35
N ASP A 99 7.08 0.80 -1.11
CA ASP A 99 7.92 1.92 -0.71
C ASP A 99 9.40 1.63 -0.99
N LYS A 100 9.96 2.33 -1.96
CA LYS A 100 11.38 2.39 -2.29
C LYS A 100 11.97 3.78 -2.08
N THR A 101 11.28 4.63 -1.33
CA THR A 101 11.80 5.97 -1.03
C THR A 101 12.98 5.88 -0.09
N ASN A 102 13.95 6.78 -0.28
CA ASN A 102 15.02 7.01 0.68
C ASN A 102 14.61 8.16 1.61
N ARG A 103 14.52 7.88 2.91
CA ARG A 103 14.20 8.89 3.92
C ARG A 103 15.41 9.44 4.66
N SER A 104 16.63 9.10 4.23
CA SER A 104 17.93 9.67 4.64
C SER A 104 18.09 9.94 6.14
N GLY A 105 17.71 8.99 7.00
CA GLY A 105 17.83 9.12 8.46
C GLY A 105 16.87 10.13 9.10
N SER A 106 15.94 10.69 8.34
CA SER A 106 14.89 11.59 8.80
C SER A 106 13.58 10.85 9.02
N ASN A 107 12.81 11.31 10.00
CA ASN A 107 11.48 10.74 10.31
C ASN A 107 10.38 11.26 9.38
N PHE A 108 10.69 11.51 8.10
CA PHE A 108 9.68 11.95 7.15
C PHE A 108 8.62 10.88 6.93
N THR A 109 7.37 11.31 6.91
CA THR A 109 6.23 10.45 6.64
C THR A 109 5.84 10.51 5.16
N LEU A 110 5.33 9.39 4.66
CA LEU A 110 4.66 9.29 3.38
C LEU A 110 3.27 8.75 3.63
N THR A 111 2.25 9.52 3.28
CA THR A 111 0.85 9.18 3.54
C THR A 111 0.12 8.96 2.23
N PHE A 112 -0.55 7.84 2.07
CA PHE A 112 -1.47 7.58 0.97
C PHE A 112 -2.90 7.83 1.44
N LYS A 113 -3.61 8.76 0.79
CA LYS A 113 -4.92 9.23 1.25
C LYS A 113 -5.81 9.73 0.12
N VAL A 114 -7.09 9.82 0.37
CA VAL A 114 -7.97 10.72 -0.37
C VAL A 114 -7.71 12.15 0.11
N THR A 115 -7.74 13.13 -0.77
CA THR A 115 -7.26 14.51 -0.52
C THR A 115 -7.78 15.11 0.80
N SER A 116 -9.02 14.85 1.18
CA SER A 116 -9.65 15.40 2.40
C SER A 116 -9.70 14.41 3.57
N ALA A 117 -9.15 13.19 3.41
CA ALA A 117 -9.24 12.14 4.39
C ALA A 117 -7.92 11.95 5.17
N THR A 118 -7.93 11.07 6.16
CA THR A 118 -6.77 10.76 7.00
C THR A 118 -5.75 9.91 6.25
N GLY A 119 -6.21 8.84 5.60
CA GLY A 119 -5.38 7.90 4.85
C GLY A 119 -4.51 6.99 5.70
N VAL A 120 -3.51 6.40 5.04
CA VAL A 120 -2.58 5.41 5.62
C VAL A 120 -1.15 5.92 5.51
N ILE A 121 -0.43 5.93 6.62
CA ILE A 121 1.02 6.17 6.62
C ILE A 121 1.70 4.92 6.09
N ILE A 122 2.50 5.08 5.04
CA ILE A 122 3.30 4.02 4.44
C ILE A 122 4.59 3.87 5.25
N PRO A 123 4.83 2.73 5.91
CA PRO A 123 6.05 2.51 6.66
C PRO A 123 7.27 2.51 5.74
N PRO A 124 8.44 3.01 6.19
CA PRO A 124 9.66 3.02 5.38
C PRO A 124 10.05 1.61 4.92
N ASN A 125 10.51 1.49 3.66
CA ASN A 125 10.97 0.23 3.07
C ASN A 125 9.93 -0.91 3.16
N SER A 126 8.64 -0.60 3.09
CA SER A 126 7.56 -1.59 3.23
C SER A 126 6.85 -1.86 1.92
N ASN A 127 6.18 -3.00 1.88
CA ASN A 127 5.13 -3.30 0.91
C ASN A 127 3.83 -3.39 1.69
N ILE A 128 2.84 -2.59 1.33
CA ILE A 128 1.58 -2.52 2.05
C ILE A 128 0.40 -2.72 1.09
N PHE A 129 -0.56 -3.53 1.53
CA PHE A 129 -1.82 -3.69 0.82
C PHE A 129 -2.84 -2.68 1.35
N CYS A 130 -3.24 -1.77 0.48
CA CYS A 130 -4.22 -0.74 0.76
C CYS A 130 -5.46 -0.93 -0.11
N TYR A 131 -6.56 -0.32 0.28
CA TYR A 131 -7.75 -0.24 -0.56
C TYR A 131 -8.48 1.08 -0.35
N HIS A 132 -9.09 1.57 -1.42
CA HIS A 132 -9.98 2.72 -1.42
C HIS A 132 -11.42 2.22 -1.30
N ASN A 133 -12.14 2.68 -0.29
CA ASN A 133 -13.52 2.27 -0.01
C ASN A 133 -14.58 3.26 -0.53
N GLY A 134 -14.19 4.17 -1.43
CA GLY A 134 -15.03 5.26 -1.92
C GLY A 134 -14.86 6.57 -1.17
N THR A 135 -14.28 6.57 0.04
CA THR A 135 -14.12 7.77 0.89
C THR A 135 -12.72 7.96 1.44
N ASP A 136 -12.02 6.87 1.76
CA ASP A 136 -10.66 6.94 2.31
C ASP A 136 -9.81 5.76 1.84
N ILE A 137 -8.50 5.89 2.02
CA ILE A 137 -7.54 4.81 1.87
C ILE A 137 -7.40 4.10 3.21
N LEU A 138 -7.59 2.80 3.19
CA LEU A 138 -7.49 1.92 4.35
C LEU A 138 -6.45 0.82 4.08
N THR A 139 -5.95 0.20 5.13
CA THR A 139 -5.05 -0.95 5.03
C THR A 139 -5.69 -2.20 5.61
N SER A 140 -5.39 -3.35 5.03
CA SER A 140 -5.76 -4.66 5.56
C SER A 140 -4.87 -5.11 6.73
N GLY A 141 -3.88 -4.30 7.12
CA GLY A 141 -2.86 -4.70 8.11
C GLY A 141 -1.76 -5.61 7.55
N MET A 142 -1.81 -5.98 6.27
CA MET A 142 -0.74 -6.73 5.61
C MET A 142 0.39 -5.78 5.24
N VAL A 143 1.43 -5.73 6.06
CA VAL A 143 2.65 -4.95 5.81
C VAL A 143 3.83 -5.92 5.80
N SER A 144 4.60 -5.91 4.72
CA SER A 144 5.89 -6.59 4.64
C SER A 144 7.00 -5.55 4.58
N THR A 145 7.91 -5.54 5.53
CA THR A 145 9.08 -4.65 5.52
C THR A 145 10.23 -5.31 4.74
N ARG A 146 10.89 -4.53 3.89
CA ARG A 146 12.13 -4.94 3.22
C ARG A 146 13.30 -4.58 4.11
N GLY A 147 13.81 -5.52 4.85
CA GLY A 147 14.93 -5.31 5.75
C GLY A 147 14.90 -6.25 6.93
N SER A 148 15.96 -6.34 7.66
CA SER A 148 16.26 -7.31 8.71
C SER A 148 15.39 -7.24 9.98
N SER A 149 14.23 -6.63 9.91
CA SER A 149 13.27 -6.65 11.01
C SER A 149 11.87 -6.85 10.44
N ALA A 150 11.38 -8.06 10.49
CA ALA A 150 9.97 -8.32 10.30
C ALA A 150 9.21 -7.75 11.51
N THR A 151 8.81 -6.49 11.43
CA THR A 151 7.83 -5.96 12.36
C THR A 151 6.47 -6.43 11.85
N LEU A 152 5.88 -7.38 12.53
CA LEU A 152 4.46 -7.71 12.38
C LEU A 152 3.67 -6.50 12.88
N ALA A 153 3.37 -5.56 11.97
CA ALA A 153 2.69 -4.33 12.31
C ALA A 153 1.29 -4.62 12.84
N THR A 154 0.96 -3.95 13.92
CA THR A 154 -0.34 -3.65 14.52
C THR A 154 -1.00 -4.68 15.44
N GLN A 155 -0.50 -5.91 15.53
CA GLN A 155 -0.93 -6.82 16.62
C GLN A 155 0.26 -7.52 17.27
N ALA A 156 1.48 -7.10 16.98
CA ALA A 156 2.63 -7.65 17.65
C ALA A 156 2.66 -7.15 19.10
N GLN A 157 2.13 -7.95 20.00
CA GLN A 157 2.39 -7.81 21.41
C GLN A 157 3.86 -8.07 21.75
N TYR A 158 4.66 -8.45 20.73
CA TYR A 158 6.05 -8.86 20.92
C TYR A 158 6.96 -8.28 19.86
N THR A 159 8.09 -7.73 20.28
CA THR A 159 9.20 -7.35 19.43
C THR A 159 10.18 -8.53 19.32
N PHE A 160 10.37 -9.05 18.13
CA PHE A 160 11.32 -10.13 17.88
C PHE A 160 12.77 -9.60 17.82
N PRO A 161 13.77 -10.41 18.20
CA PRO A 161 15.19 -10.08 18.01
C PRO A 161 15.48 -9.84 16.53
N SER A 162 16.40 -8.91 16.25
CA SER A 162 16.83 -8.57 14.88
C SER A 162 17.86 -9.55 14.29
N ALA A 163 18.39 -10.43 15.09
CA ALA A 163 19.38 -11.44 14.71
C ALA A 163 18.97 -12.80 15.27
N ASP A 164 19.46 -13.85 14.64
CA ASP A 164 19.34 -15.22 15.15
C ASP A 164 20.14 -15.39 16.45
N GLY A 165 19.67 -16.33 17.30
CA GLY A 165 20.37 -16.70 18.53
C GLY A 165 21.53 -17.66 18.26
N SER A 166 22.22 -18.06 19.34
CA SER A 166 23.21 -19.14 19.32
C SER A 166 22.53 -20.48 19.55
N ALA A 167 23.23 -21.57 19.23
CA ALA A 167 22.75 -22.92 19.54
C ALA A 167 22.38 -23.04 21.05
N ASP A 168 21.34 -23.80 21.34
CA ASP A 168 20.81 -24.05 22.69
C ASP A 168 20.19 -22.82 23.40
N GLN A 169 19.95 -21.72 22.70
CA GLN A 169 19.15 -20.61 23.20
C GLN A 169 17.67 -20.79 22.88
N ALA A 170 16.83 -20.35 23.82
CA ALA A 170 15.39 -20.24 23.63
C ALA A 170 14.98 -18.79 23.41
N LEU A 171 13.86 -18.60 22.69
CA LEU A 171 13.23 -17.30 22.61
C LEU A 171 12.47 -17.06 23.92
N ILE A 172 12.87 -16.03 24.66
CA ILE A 172 12.29 -15.68 25.96
C ILE A 172 11.68 -14.29 25.92
N THR A 173 10.62 -14.07 26.72
CA THR A 173 9.96 -12.78 26.87
C THR A 173 10.44 -12.07 28.13
N ASP A 174 10.53 -10.74 28.05
CA ASP A 174 10.80 -9.87 29.20
C ASP A 174 9.52 -9.52 30.00
N GLY A 175 8.35 -9.99 29.54
CA GLY A 175 7.04 -9.67 30.12
C GLY A 175 6.51 -8.29 29.74
N SER A 176 7.24 -7.52 28.92
CA SER A 176 6.88 -6.17 28.49
C SER A 176 6.75 -6.05 26.96
N GLY A 177 6.66 -7.18 26.29
CA GLY A 177 6.48 -7.24 24.83
C GLY A 177 7.78 -7.36 24.03
N SER A 178 8.94 -7.48 24.65
CA SER A 178 10.20 -7.77 23.96
C SER A 178 10.56 -9.24 24.08
N LEU A 179 11.03 -9.80 22.97
CA LEU A 179 11.57 -11.15 22.89
C LEU A 179 13.08 -11.08 22.65
N SER A 180 13.84 -11.94 23.32
CA SER A 180 15.27 -12.08 23.17
C SER A 180 15.68 -13.55 23.20
N PHE A 181 16.85 -13.87 22.62
CA PHE A 181 17.43 -15.18 22.80
C PHE A 181 18.18 -15.25 24.13
N GLY A 182 17.91 -16.27 24.92
CA GLY A 182 18.56 -16.51 26.19
C GLY A 182 18.69 -17.99 26.46
N SER A 183 19.47 -18.35 27.49
CA SER A 183 19.62 -19.74 27.89
C SER A 183 18.23 -20.34 28.13
N ALA A 184 17.93 -21.47 27.50
CA ALA A 184 16.75 -22.26 27.83
C ALA A 184 16.88 -22.62 29.33
N GLY A 185 16.16 -21.89 30.18
CA GLY A 185 16.26 -22.04 31.62
C GLY A 185 15.75 -23.40 32.05
N ILE A 186 16.54 -24.40 31.90
CA ILE A 186 16.42 -25.57 32.79
C ILE A 186 16.91 -25.05 34.12
N SER A 187 15.97 -24.61 34.96
CA SER A 187 16.29 -24.38 36.35
C SER A 187 16.93 -25.64 36.89
N THR A 188 18.24 -25.62 37.06
CA THR A 188 19.01 -26.68 37.69
C THR A 188 18.72 -26.80 39.19
N GLY A 189 17.56 -26.31 39.64
CA GLY A 189 17.14 -26.23 41.01
C GLY A 189 16.29 -27.39 41.54
N LYS A 190 16.20 -28.52 40.81
CA LYS A 190 15.71 -29.78 41.38
C LYS A 190 16.55 -30.94 40.89
N ALA A 191 17.74 -31.10 41.44
CA ALA A 191 18.33 -32.42 41.54
C ALA A 191 17.35 -33.28 42.33
N ILE A 192 16.67 -34.20 41.69
CA ILE A 192 15.93 -35.25 42.40
C ILE A 192 17.00 -36.13 42.99
N ALA A 193 17.21 -36.02 44.32
CA ALA A 193 17.96 -37.02 45.06
C ALA A 193 17.16 -38.33 44.97
N ILE A 194 17.75 -39.34 44.37
CA ILE A 194 17.32 -40.73 44.42
C ILE A 194 17.91 -41.39 45.69
#